data_216a37117cbce3c760bdf9e570ed959d
#
_entry.id   216a37117cbce3c760bdf9e570ed959d
#
_cell.length_a   1.000
_cell.length_b   1.000
_cell.length_c   1.000
_cell.angle_alpha   90.00
_cell.angle_beta   90.00
_cell.angle_gamma   90.00
#
_symmetry.space_group_name_H-M   'P 1'
#
loop_
_entity.id
_entity.type
_entity.pdbx_description
1 polymer ?
#
loop_
_entity_poly.entity_id
_entity_poly.type
_entity_poly.pdbx_seq_one_letter_code
_entity_poly.pdbx_strand_id
1 'polypeptide(L)'
;MCDVLARVSTLAVVGLSPHAHRPSHRVTAAMQRVGFRIIPVHPNVVAVLGAKACPALDAVTEPFDLVNVFRAADHIDGIVDDCIRLGVRRLWIQQGIVNEAAAARAVAHGIWTVMDRCIWSDFNGTCGRRREVA
;
A
#
# COMPACT_ATOMS: atom_id res chain seq x y z
N MET A 1 11.25 1.74 -10.06
CA MET A 1 10.58 0.99 -8.95
C MET A 1 11.47 0.85 -7.72
N CYS A 2 12.63 0.26 -7.85
CA CYS A 2 13.50 0.06 -6.69
C CYS A 2 13.99 1.36 -6.06
N ASP A 3 14.23 2.39 -6.83
CA ASP A 3 14.60 3.71 -6.31
C ASP A 3 13.46 4.32 -5.47
N VAL A 4 12.22 4.10 -5.87
CA VAL A 4 11.05 4.54 -5.10
C VAL A 4 10.97 3.76 -3.79
N LEU A 5 11.03 2.43 -3.85
CA LEU A 5 10.94 1.59 -2.66
C LEU A 5 12.08 1.85 -1.66
N ALA A 6 13.28 2.19 -2.17
CA ALA A 6 14.42 2.52 -1.31
C ALA A 6 14.19 3.79 -0.47
N ARG A 7 13.31 4.68 -0.93
CA ARG A 7 13.02 5.97 -0.28
C ARG A 7 11.70 6.00 0.49
N VAL A 8 10.89 4.95 0.39
CA VAL A 8 9.61 4.85 1.11
C VAL A 8 9.88 4.37 2.53
N SER A 9 9.27 5.01 3.52
CA SER A 9 9.38 4.64 4.94
C SER A 9 8.08 4.08 5.48
N THR A 10 6.95 4.68 5.12
CA THR A 10 5.63 4.40 5.71
C THR A 10 4.62 4.03 4.63
N LEU A 11 3.95 2.90 4.83
CA LEU A 11 2.91 2.38 3.96
C LEU A 11 1.55 2.51 4.63
N ALA A 12 0.59 3.12 3.95
CA ALA A 12 -0.82 3.01 4.31
C ALA A 12 -1.38 1.78 3.59
N VAL A 13 -1.79 0.77 4.34
CA VAL A 13 -2.19 -0.54 3.78
C VAL A 13 -3.70 -0.67 3.82
N VAL A 14 -4.33 -0.50 2.67
CA VAL A 14 -5.79 -0.56 2.51
C VAL A 14 -6.22 -2.01 2.34
N GLY A 15 -7.12 -2.47 3.22
CA GLY A 15 -7.62 -3.84 3.20
C GLY A 15 -6.72 -4.83 3.94
N LEU A 16 -5.89 -4.36 4.84
CA LEU A 16 -5.02 -5.22 5.64
C LEU A 16 -5.86 -6.07 6.60
N SER A 17 -5.82 -7.39 6.39
CA SER A 17 -6.56 -8.35 7.21
C SER A 17 -5.87 -8.61 8.56
N PRO A 18 -6.64 -8.76 9.66
CA PRO A 18 -6.09 -9.18 10.94
C PRO A 18 -5.75 -10.68 10.98
N HIS A 19 -6.17 -11.45 9.98
CA HIS A 19 -5.96 -12.89 9.92
C HIS A 19 -4.61 -13.24 9.31
N ALA A 20 -3.75 -13.91 10.09
CA ALA A 20 -2.36 -14.18 9.71
C ALA A 20 -2.19 -15.01 8.43
N HIS A 21 -3.20 -15.81 8.05
CA HIS A 21 -3.15 -16.63 6.86
C HIS A 21 -3.45 -15.86 5.56
N ARG A 22 -3.98 -14.66 5.66
CA ARG A 22 -4.30 -13.85 4.47
C ARG A 22 -3.05 -13.25 3.84
N PRO A 23 -3.00 -13.16 2.49
CA PRO A 23 -1.86 -12.55 1.79
C PRO A 23 -1.55 -11.13 2.26
N SER A 24 -2.58 -10.29 2.51
CA SER A 24 -2.37 -8.93 2.99
C SER A 24 -1.61 -8.88 4.31
N HIS A 25 -1.92 -9.80 5.21
CA HIS A 25 -1.23 -9.89 6.50
C HIS A 25 0.21 -10.38 6.33
N ARG A 26 0.42 -11.46 5.56
CA ARG A 26 1.77 -12.02 5.36
C ARG A 26 2.71 -11.04 4.68
N VAL A 27 2.26 -10.40 3.62
CA VAL A 27 3.07 -9.42 2.87
C VAL A 27 3.40 -8.22 3.75
N THR A 28 2.41 -7.67 4.45
CA THR A 28 2.61 -6.51 5.31
C THR A 28 3.51 -6.83 6.50
N ALA A 29 3.35 -8.02 7.11
CA ALA A 29 4.23 -8.46 8.18
C ALA A 29 5.69 -8.55 7.73
N ALA A 30 5.93 -9.06 6.51
CA ALA A 30 7.27 -9.13 5.93
C ALA A 30 7.86 -7.73 5.71
N MET A 31 7.07 -6.80 5.18
CA MET A 31 7.50 -5.41 4.99
C MET A 31 7.84 -4.75 6.33
N GLN A 32 7.02 -4.97 7.35
CA GLN A 32 7.26 -4.45 8.69
C GLN A 32 8.57 -4.97 9.29
N ARG A 33 8.84 -6.27 9.11
CA ARG A 33 10.06 -6.89 9.64
C ARG A 33 11.34 -6.31 9.05
N VAL A 34 11.29 -5.81 7.83
CA VAL A 34 12.47 -5.19 7.18
C VAL A 34 12.51 -3.68 7.33
N GLY A 35 11.68 -3.11 8.21
CA GLY A 35 11.80 -1.73 8.64
C GLY A 35 10.77 -0.74 8.11
N PHE A 36 9.79 -1.18 7.33
CA PHE A 36 8.70 -0.29 6.92
C PHE A 36 7.74 -0.06 8.08
N ARG A 37 7.35 1.19 8.30
CA ARG A 37 6.23 1.50 9.16
C ARG A 37 4.94 1.23 8.39
N ILE A 38 3.97 0.60 9.03
CA ILE A 38 2.68 0.30 8.40
C ILE A 38 1.53 0.97 9.15
N ILE A 39 0.57 1.47 8.39
CA ILE A 39 -0.66 2.05 8.91
C ILE A 39 -1.80 1.22 8.33
N PRO A 40 -2.48 0.38 9.12
CA PRO A 40 -3.61 -0.39 8.63
C PRO A 40 -4.79 0.54 8.31
N VAL A 41 -5.42 0.35 7.16
CA VAL A 41 -6.64 1.06 6.78
C VAL A 41 -7.72 0.04 6.50
N HIS A 42 -8.70 -0.05 7.41
CA HIS A 42 -9.77 -1.03 7.32
C HIS A 42 -10.95 -0.58 8.20
N PRO A 43 -12.20 -0.56 7.67
CA PRO A 43 -13.34 -0.02 8.42
C PRO A 43 -13.75 -0.87 9.64
N ASN A 44 -13.38 -2.15 9.66
CA ASN A 44 -13.86 -3.11 10.66
C ASN A 44 -12.77 -3.69 11.56
N VAL A 45 -11.59 -3.06 11.59
CA VAL A 45 -10.45 -3.54 12.36
C VAL A 45 -9.94 -2.45 13.29
N VAL A 46 -9.64 -2.82 14.54
CA VAL A 46 -9.10 -1.88 15.54
C VAL A 46 -7.58 -1.76 15.45
N ALA A 47 -6.90 -2.90 15.31
CA ALA A 47 -5.44 -2.94 15.24
C ALA A 47 -4.97 -4.19 14.51
N VAL A 48 -3.84 -4.10 13.80
CA VAL A 48 -3.18 -5.21 13.11
C VAL A 48 -1.68 -5.02 13.24
N LEU A 49 -0.96 -6.11 13.50
CA LEU A 49 0.51 -6.10 13.56
C LEU A 49 1.07 -5.04 14.53
N GLY A 50 0.36 -4.83 15.64
CA GLY A 50 0.76 -3.87 16.66
C GLY A 50 0.50 -2.40 16.29
N ALA A 51 -0.15 -2.13 15.16
CA ALA A 51 -0.47 -0.78 14.71
C ALA A 51 -1.98 -0.52 14.76
N LYS A 52 -2.36 0.65 15.25
CA LYS A 52 -3.76 1.08 15.29
C LYS A 52 -4.28 1.29 13.88
N ALA A 53 -5.44 0.72 13.56
CA ALA A 53 -6.08 0.88 12.27
C ALA A 53 -6.87 2.18 12.17
N CYS A 54 -6.91 2.74 10.96
CA CYS A 54 -7.79 3.85 10.60
C CYS A 54 -8.93 3.31 9.73
N PRO A 55 -10.16 3.83 9.88
CA PRO A 55 -11.31 3.29 9.14
C PRO A 55 -11.27 3.58 7.63
N ALA A 56 -10.59 4.65 7.21
CA ALA A 56 -10.46 5.07 5.83
C ALA A 56 -9.17 5.88 5.64
N LEU A 57 -8.73 6.05 4.40
CA LEU A 57 -7.52 6.82 4.10
C LEU A 57 -7.60 8.27 4.61
N ASP A 58 -8.76 8.91 4.52
CA ASP A 58 -8.93 10.29 4.97
C ASP A 58 -8.91 10.44 6.50
N ALA A 59 -8.99 9.34 7.24
CA ALA A 59 -8.85 9.32 8.69
C ALA A 59 -7.39 9.18 9.15
N VAL A 60 -6.45 8.93 8.23
CA VAL A 60 -5.03 8.83 8.56
C VAL A 60 -4.48 10.23 8.81
N THR A 61 -3.98 10.48 10.02
CA THR A 61 -3.45 11.79 10.41
C THR A 61 -1.94 11.90 10.32
N GLU A 62 -1.23 10.77 10.38
CA GLU A 62 0.21 10.77 10.23
C GLU A 62 0.63 10.69 8.76
N PRO A 63 1.80 11.22 8.38
CA PRO A 63 2.26 11.17 7.01
C PRO A 63 2.58 9.73 6.58
N PHE A 64 2.32 9.42 5.31
CA PHE A 64 2.69 8.16 4.70
C PHE A 64 3.21 8.42 3.28
N ASP A 65 4.02 7.50 2.78
CA ASP A 65 4.74 7.68 1.53
C ASP A 65 4.11 6.95 0.36
N LEU A 66 3.34 5.90 0.64
CA LEU A 66 2.79 5.02 -0.39
C LEU A 66 1.52 4.37 0.14
N VAL A 67 0.52 4.23 -0.72
CA VAL A 67 -0.70 3.45 -0.45
C VAL A 67 -0.54 2.08 -1.09
N ASN A 68 -0.61 1.01 -0.27
CA ASN A 68 -0.56 -0.38 -0.74
C ASN A 68 -1.95 -1.00 -0.59
N VAL A 69 -2.51 -1.52 -1.68
CA VAL A 69 -3.92 -1.91 -1.74
C VAL A 69 -4.10 -3.41 -1.88
N PHE A 70 -4.89 -3.99 -0.96
CA PHE A 70 -5.33 -5.38 -0.96
C PHE A 70 -6.86 -5.45 -1.02
N ARG A 71 -7.49 -4.76 -1.97
CA ARG A 71 -8.93 -4.79 -2.18
C ARG A 71 -9.23 -5.30 -3.58
N ALA A 72 -10.40 -5.95 -3.75
CA ALA A 72 -10.82 -6.45 -5.05
C ALA A 72 -10.88 -5.35 -6.12
N ALA A 73 -10.77 -5.74 -7.38
CA ALA A 73 -10.66 -4.81 -8.51
C ALA A 73 -11.78 -3.77 -8.58
N ASP A 74 -13.00 -4.14 -8.18
CA ASP A 74 -14.17 -3.25 -8.17
C ASP A 74 -14.11 -2.14 -7.11
N HIS A 75 -13.20 -2.24 -6.14
CA HIS A 75 -12.96 -1.18 -5.15
C HIS A 75 -11.88 -0.19 -5.58
N ILE A 76 -11.11 -0.48 -6.63
CA ILE A 76 -9.94 0.32 -6.99
C ILE A 76 -10.32 1.72 -7.49
N ASP A 77 -11.43 1.86 -8.22
CA ASP A 77 -11.88 3.19 -8.67
C ASP A 77 -12.08 4.15 -7.50
N GLY A 78 -12.78 3.71 -6.47
CA GLY A 78 -13.02 4.54 -5.27
C GLY A 78 -11.73 4.85 -4.51
N ILE A 79 -10.80 3.90 -4.46
CA ILE A 79 -9.50 4.11 -3.81
C ILE A 79 -8.66 5.12 -4.59
N VAL A 80 -8.68 5.06 -5.92
CA VAL A 80 -8.00 6.05 -6.77
C VAL A 80 -8.61 7.44 -6.57
N ASP A 81 -9.95 7.54 -6.47
CA ASP A 81 -10.61 8.81 -6.18
C ASP A 81 -10.10 9.40 -4.86
N ASP A 82 -9.99 8.58 -3.82
CA ASP A 82 -9.47 9.02 -2.52
C ASP A 82 -8.01 9.45 -2.63
N CYS A 83 -7.19 8.70 -3.36
CA CYS A 83 -5.78 9.03 -3.55
C CYS A 83 -5.61 10.37 -4.28
N ILE A 84 -6.41 10.62 -5.31
CA ILE A 84 -6.39 11.91 -6.04
C ILE A 84 -6.78 13.05 -5.11
N ARG A 85 -7.89 12.88 -4.39
CA ARG A 85 -8.42 13.90 -3.48
C ARG A 85 -7.46 14.23 -2.35
N LEU A 86 -6.75 13.24 -1.83
CA LEU A 86 -5.84 13.39 -0.68
C LEU A 86 -4.40 13.75 -1.07
N GLY A 87 -4.12 13.85 -2.37
CA GLY A 87 -2.76 14.18 -2.84
C GLY A 87 -1.74 13.07 -2.63
N VAL A 88 -2.19 11.81 -2.67
CA VAL A 88 -1.30 10.65 -2.57
C VAL A 88 -0.34 10.64 -3.76
N ARG A 89 0.93 10.39 -3.51
CA ARG A 89 1.96 10.42 -4.56
C ARG A 89 2.26 9.06 -5.16
N ARG A 90 2.05 7.97 -4.40
CA ARG A 90 2.44 6.62 -4.82
C ARG A 90 1.34 5.63 -4.44
N LEU A 91 0.98 4.78 -5.40
CA LEU A 91 -0.06 3.78 -5.26
C LEU A 91 0.46 2.43 -5.75
N TRP A 92 0.36 1.42 -4.89
CA TRP A 92 0.72 0.05 -5.23
C TRP A 92 -0.50 -0.85 -5.13
N ILE A 93 -0.95 -1.35 -6.27
CA ILE A 93 -2.09 -2.27 -6.37
C ILE A 93 -1.52 -3.68 -6.42
N GLN A 94 -1.81 -4.45 -5.41
CA GLN A 94 -1.15 -5.71 -5.13
C GLN A 94 -1.45 -6.77 -6.20
N GLN A 95 -0.60 -7.79 -6.26
CA GLN A 95 -0.67 -8.91 -7.20
C GLN A 95 -2.05 -9.55 -7.22
N GLY A 96 -2.55 -9.86 -8.41
CA GLY A 96 -3.87 -10.46 -8.63
C GLY A 96 -5.01 -9.45 -8.71
N ILE A 97 -4.73 -8.17 -8.53
CA ILE A 97 -5.76 -7.10 -8.59
C ILE A 97 -5.47 -6.25 -9.82
N VAL A 98 -6.39 -6.27 -10.79
CA VAL A 98 -6.22 -5.58 -12.06
C VAL A 98 -7.43 -4.69 -12.32
N ASN A 99 -7.18 -3.40 -12.51
CA ASN A 99 -8.14 -2.41 -12.97
C ASN A 99 -7.35 -1.37 -13.77
N GLU A 100 -7.19 -1.62 -15.06
CA GLU A 100 -6.31 -0.82 -15.91
C GLU A 100 -6.81 0.61 -16.07
N ALA A 101 -8.11 0.81 -16.17
CA ALA A 101 -8.69 2.14 -16.31
C ALA A 101 -8.42 3.00 -15.06
N ALA A 102 -8.59 2.42 -13.87
CA ALA A 102 -8.32 3.14 -12.61
C ALA A 102 -6.83 3.45 -12.46
N ALA A 103 -5.97 2.50 -12.79
CA ALA A 103 -4.51 2.71 -12.74
C ALA A 103 -4.08 3.82 -13.71
N ALA A 104 -4.62 3.82 -14.94
CA ALA A 104 -4.34 4.86 -15.91
C ALA A 104 -4.80 6.24 -15.43
N ARG A 105 -5.94 6.31 -14.76
CA ARG A 105 -6.47 7.54 -14.17
C ARG A 105 -5.57 8.06 -13.06
N ALA A 106 -5.05 7.17 -12.21
CA ALA A 106 -4.08 7.53 -11.17
C ALA A 106 -2.82 8.14 -11.79
N VAL A 107 -2.26 7.48 -12.81
CA VAL A 107 -1.07 7.97 -13.54
C VAL A 107 -1.35 9.33 -14.18
N ALA A 108 -2.52 9.53 -14.78
CA ALA A 108 -2.89 10.80 -15.40
C ALA A 108 -2.95 11.95 -14.40
N HIS A 109 -3.17 11.66 -13.11
CA HIS A 109 -3.16 12.65 -12.03
C HIS A 109 -1.79 12.75 -11.32
N GLY A 110 -0.73 12.22 -11.93
CA GLY A 110 0.62 12.34 -11.40
C GLY A 110 0.96 11.37 -10.27
N ILE A 111 0.16 10.34 -10.06
CA ILE A 111 0.42 9.32 -9.04
C ILE A 111 1.33 8.24 -9.64
N TRP A 112 2.49 8.02 -9.02
CA TRP A 112 3.34 6.88 -9.37
C TRP A 112 2.60 5.60 -9.00
N THR A 113 2.33 4.73 -9.97
CA THR A 113 1.42 3.60 -9.81
C THR A 113 2.05 2.30 -10.29
N VAL A 114 1.97 1.28 -9.45
CA VAL A 114 2.29 -0.12 -9.79
C VAL A 114 1.02 -0.94 -9.60
N MET A 115 0.76 -1.88 -10.51
CA MET A 115 -0.41 -2.75 -10.45
C MET A 115 -0.03 -4.19 -10.77
N ASP A 116 -0.71 -5.12 -10.08
CA ASP A 116 -0.54 -6.57 -10.29
C ASP A 116 0.89 -7.05 -10.03
N ARG A 117 1.50 -6.54 -8.97
CA ARG A 117 2.81 -6.99 -8.48
C ARG A 117 2.78 -7.09 -6.96
N CYS A 118 3.57 -8.02 -6.40
CA CYS A 118 3.72 -8.14 -4.96
C CYS A 118 4.84 -7.23 -4.46
N ILE A 119 4.51 -6.29 -3.59
CA ILE A 119 5.48 -5.32 -3.06
C ILE A 119 6.62 -6.01 -2.29
N TRP A 120 6.32 -7.06 -1.55
CA TRP A 120 7.34 -7.82 -0.83
C TRP A 120 8.27 -8.55 -1.79
N SER A 121 7.73 -9.24 -2.80
CA SER A 121 8.54 -9.98 -3.78
C SER A 121 9.46 -9.05 -4.55
N ASP A 122 8.98 -7.88 -4.93
CA ASP A 122 9.80 -6.90 -5.64
C ASP A 122 10.87 -6.28 -4.74
N PHE A 123 10.50 -5.87 -3.52
CA PHE A 123 11.47 -5.28 -2.60
C PHE A 123 12.55 -6.29 -2.19
N ASN A 124 12.14 -7.48 -1.80
CA ASN A 124 13.05 -8.53 -1.34
C ASN A 124 13.89 -9.12 -2.48
N GLY A 125 13.25 -9.46 -3.60
CA GLY A 125 13.90 -10.13 -4.73
C GLY A 125 14.51 -9.16 -5.72
N THR A 126 13.69 -8.43 -6.46
CA THR A 126 14.15 -7.55 -7.55
C THR A 126 15.05 -6.43 -7.02
N CYS A 127 14.71 -5.87 -5.88
CA CYS A 127 15.43 -4.71 -5.31
C CYS A 127 16.50 -5.08 -4.28
N GLY A 128 16.59 -6.35 -3.88
CA GLY A 128 17.61 -6.83 -2.93
C GLY A 128 17.54 -6.15 -1.57
N ARG A 129 16.34 -5.70 -1.14
CA ARG A 129 16.10 -5.00 0.14
C ARG A 129 16.91 -3.70 0.28
N ARG A 130 17.22 -3.03 -0.83
CA ARG A 130 17.97 -1.76 -0.80
C ARG A 130 17.12 -0.65 -0.19
N ARG A 131 17.67 0.02 0.83
CA ARG A 131 17.05 1.15 1.53
C ARG A 131 17.98 2.36 1.52
N GLU A 132 17.42 3.54 1.20
CA GLU A 132 18.13 4.83 1.27
C GLU A 132 17.60 5.73 2.38
N VAL A 133 16.52 5.31 3.07
CA VAL A 133 15.98 6.02 4.24
C VAL A 133 16.71 5.57 5.50
N ALA A 134 17.05 6.54 6.33
CA ALA A 134 17.74 6.30 7.59
C ALA A 134 16.77 5.81 8.68
#